data_dc7067fdec7af32a6147b42a18d0c5e3
#
_entry.id   dc7067fdec7af32a6147b42a18d0c5e3
#
_cell.length_a   1.000
_cell.length_b   1.000
_cell.length_c   1.000
_cell.angle_alpha   90.00
_cell.angle_beta   90.00
_cell.angle_gamma   90.00
#
_symmetry.space_group_name_H-M   'P 1'
#
loop_
_entity.id
_entity.type
_entity.pdbx_description
1 polymer ?
#
loop_
_entity_poly.entity_id
_entity_poly.type
_entity_poly.pdbx_seq_one_letter_code
_entity_poly.pdbx_strand_id
1 'polypeptide(L)'
;VTCVDNDPDKIIRIGKGEMPIYEPGLAELVGRNAAADRLHFTTDLKTAVAAADAVFIAVGTPARRGDGHADLSFVYAVARELAPCLRGYTVVITKSTVPVGTGREVAKIIASTNPDAEFDVASNPEFLREGAAIADFMRPDRVVVGAEADAEAARDVLRALYRPLYLIETPILFTSLETSELIKYASNAFLAVKVSYINQMADLCEKVGANVHDVAKGMGLDKRIGNKF
;
A
#
# COMPACT_ATOMS: atom_id res chain seq x y z
N VAL A 1 -10.54 13.24 4.40
CA VAL A 1 -9.15 12.71 4.30
C VAL A 1 -8.20 13.89 4.13
N THR A 2 -7.08 13.86 4.87
CA THR A 2 -6.02 14.86 4.72
C THR A 2 -4.74 14.17 4.27
N CYS A 3 -4.22 14.57 3.11
CA CYS A 3 -2.93 14.12 2.61
C CYS A 3 -1.85 15.10 3.07
N VAL A 4 -0.80 14.55 3.68
CA VAL A 4 0.34 15.32 4.16
C VAL A 4 1.57 14.96 3.34
N ASP A 5 2.30 15.98 2.90
CA ASP A 5 3.61 15.80 2.27
C ASP A 5 4.55 16.92 2.76
N ASN A 6 5.81 16.61 2.96
CA ASN A 6 6.81 17.61 3.42
C ASN A 6 7.33 18.51 2.30
N ASP A 7 6.96 18.25 1.04
CA ASP A 7 7.27 19.08 -0.12
C ASP A 7 6.15 20.12 -0.35
N PRO A 8 6.38 21.42 -0.02
CA PRO A 8 5.38 22.46 -0.19
C PRO A 8 5.04 22.72 -1.67
N ASP A 9 6.01 22.57 -2.58
CA ASP A 9 5.75 22.79 -4.01
C ASP A 9 4.83 21.71 -4.56
N LYS A 10 5.01 20.48 -4.11
CA LYS A 10 4.11 19.35 -4.44
C LYS A 10 2.69 19.61 -3.94
N ILE A 11 2.53 20.07 -2.69
CA ILE A 11 1.22 20.42 -2.13
C ILE A 11 0.55 21.54 -2.93
N ILE A 12 1.30 22.59 -3.28
CA ILE A 12 0.80 23.72 -4.10
C ILE A 12 0.34 23.21 -5.48
N ARG A 13 1.13 22.38 -6.14
CA ARG A 13 0.81 21.84 -7.47
C ARG A 13 -0.45 20.97 -7.44
N ILE A 14 -0.55 20.06 -6.47
CA ILE A 14 -1.75 19.21 -6.31
C ILE A 14 -2.99 20.09 -6.04
N GLY A 15 -2.85 21.13 -5.21
CA GLY A 15 -3.93 22.09 -4.94
C GLY A 15 -4.41 22.86 -6.20
N LYS A 16 -3.55 22.98 -7.23
CA LYS A 16 -3.90 23.52 -8.55
C LYS A 16 -4.44 22.48 -9.53
N GLY A 17 -4.57 21.22 -9.11
CA GLY A 17 -5.01 20.11 -9.96
C GLY A 17 -3.90 19.43 -10.77
N GLU A 18 -2.62 19.78 -10.52
CA GLU A 18 -1.47 19.13 -11.16
C GLU A 18 -1.08 17.87 -10.39
N MET A 19 -1.38 16.71 -10.96
CA MET A 19 -1.04 15.43 -10.30
C MET A 19 0.46 15.12 -10.43
N PRO A 20 1.12 14.66 -9.34
CA PRO A 20 2.55 14.34 -9.36
C PRO A 20 2.88 13.07 -10.14
N ILE A 21 1.89 12.25 -10.40
CA ILE A 21 1.98 11.01 -11.17
C ILE A 21 0.84 10.96 -12.19
N TYR A 22 1.07 10.26 -13.30
CA TYR A 22 0.00 9.97 -14.25
C TYR A 22 -0.69 8.66 -13.89
N GLU A 23 -1.99 8.76 -13.60
CA GLU A 23 -2.87 7.60 -13.42
C GLU A 23 -4.24 7.96 -14.04
N PRO A 24 -4.79 7.14 -14.96
CA PRO A 24 -6.07 7.43 -15.58
C PRO A 24 -7.19 7.67 -14.56
N GLY A 25 -7.87 8.83 -14.66
CA GLY A 25 -8.98 9.21 -13.78
C GLY A 25 -8.56 9.81 -12.43
N LEU A 26 -7.26 9.84 -12.07
CA LEU A 26 -6.80 10.36 -10.77
C LEU A 26 -7.11 11.85 -10.61
N ALA A 27 -6.81 12.67 -11.61
CA ALA A 27 -7.05 14.12 -11.54
C ALA A 27 -8.53 14.45 -11.32
N GLU A 28 -9.44 13.74 -12.00
CA GLU A 28 -10.88 13.90 -11.83
C GLU A 28 -11.34 13.47 -10.43
N LEU A 29 -10.82 12.34 -9.94
CA LEU A 29 -11.15 11.81 -8.62
C LEU A 29 -10.71 12.79 -7.52
N VAL A 30 -9.48 13.29 -7.60
CA VAL A 30 -8.93 14.28 -6.67
C VAL A 30 -9.73 15.58 -6.73
N GLY A 31 -9.94 16.16 -7.91
CA GLY A 31 -10.66 17.40 -8.08
C GLY A 31 -12.09 17.34 -7.54
N ARG A 32 -12.81 16.26 -7.81
CA ARG A 32 -14.18 16.05 -7.30
C ARG A 32 -14.23 15.93 -5.78
N ASN A 33 -13.27 15.24 -5.16
CA ASN A 33 -13.25 15.08 -3.70
C ASN A 33 -12.76 16.34 -2.99
N ALA A 34 -11.80 17.07 -3.55
CA ALA A 34 -11.36 18.37 -3.03
C ALA A 34 -12.50 19.40 -3.10
N ALA A 35 -13.19 19.51 -4.24
CA ALA A 35 -14.35 20.42 -4.40
C ALA A 35 -15.51 20.09 -3.44
N ALA A 36 -15.64 18.82 -3.03
CA ALA A 36 -16.67 18.38 -2.08
C ALA A 36 -16.19 18.42 -0.62
N ASP A 37 -15.06 19.05 -0.32
CA ASP A 37 -14.47 19.20 1.03
C ASP A 37 -14.18 17.85 1.72
N ARG A 38 -13.93 16.78 0.96
CA ARG A 38 -13.61 15.45 1.47
C ARG A 38 -12.12 15.12 1.40
N LEU A 39 -11.34 15.92 0.67
CA LEU A 39 -9.91 15.71 0.45
C LEU A 39 -9.15 17.01 0.59
N HIS A 40 -8.19 17.04 1.50
CA HIS A 40 -7.35 18.19 1.81
C HIS A 40 -5.88 17.84 1.62
N PHE A 41 -5.06 18.87 1.37
CA PHE A 41 -3.62 18.74 1.21
C PHE A 41 -2.90 19.75 2.09
N THR A 42 -1.89 19.34 2.83
CA THR A 42 -1.16 20.21 3.76
C THR A 42 0.28 19.73 3.98
N THR A 43 1.12 20.64 4.44
CA THR A 43 2.43 20.32 5.01
C THR A 43 2.37 20.20 6.55
N ASP A 44 1.25 20.54 7.17
CA ASP A 44 1.07 20.50 8.63
C ASP A 44 0.68 19.09 9.11
N LEU A 45 1.71 18.27 9.35
CA LEU A 45 1.54 16.93 9.89
C LEU A 45 0.86 16.95 11.27
N LYS A 46 1.23 17.91 12.12
CA LYS A 46 0.75 17.98 13.50
C LYS A 46 -0.77 18.11 13.58
N THR A 47 -1.32 19.07 12.84
CA THR A 47 -2.78 19.30 12.85
C THR A 47 -3.51 18.13 12.18
N ALA A 48 -2.96 17.58 11.09
CA ALA A 48 -3.58 16.46 10.39
C ALA A 48 -3.64 15.19 11.23
N VAL A 49 -2.55 14.83 11.93
CA VAL A 49 -2.48 13.63 12.77
C VAL A 49 -3.32 13.77 14.04
N ALA A 50 -3.31 14.95 14.67
CA ALA A 50 -4.04 15.16 15.94
C ALA A 50 -5.57 14.94 15.84
N ALA A 51 -6.13 15.02 14.63
CA ALA A 51 -7.56 14.84 14.36
C ALA A 51 -7.88 13.49 13.67
N ALA A 52 -6.89 12.60 13.53
CA ALA A 52 -7.03 11.40 12.71
C ALA A 52 -7.30 10.15 13.58
N ASP A 53 -8.34 9.37 13.22
CA ASP A 53 -8.57 8.02 13.76
C ASP A 53 -7.59 7.00 13.16
N ALA A 54 -7.13 7.25 11.94
CA ALA A 54 -6.21 6.38 11.19
C ALA A 54 -5.20 7.20 10.40
N VAL A 55 -3.93 6.84 10.49
CA VAL A 55 -2.82 7.47 9.75
C VAL A 55 -2.15 6.44 8.86
N PHE A 56 -2.17 6.66 7.53
CA PHE A 56 -1.50 5.81 6.57
C PHE A 56 -0.08 6.34 6.27
N ILE A 57 0.93 5.51 6.55
CA ILE A 57 2.30 5.72 6.08
C ILE A 57 2.39 5.18 4.65
N ALA A 58 2.42 6.09 3.67
CA ALA A 58 2.42 5.78 2.24
C ALA A 58 3.61 6.44 1.52
N VAL A 59 4.76 6.47 2.17
CA VAL A 59 6.00 7.04 1.61
C VAL A 59 6.76 6.04 0.74
N GLY A 60 7.62 6.54 -0.14
CA GLY A 60 8.46 5.69 -0.97
C GLY A 60 9.45 4.86 -0.16
N THR A 61 9.73 3.65 -0.64
CA THR A 61 10.74 2.73 -0.08
C THR A 61 11.68 2.29 -1.22
N PRO A 62 12.49 3.23 -1.77
CA PRO A 62 13.37 2.93 -2.90
C PRO A 62 14.42 1.89 -2.51
N ALA A 63 14.91 1.15 -3.50
CA ALA A 63 16.05 0.26 -3.29
C ALA A 63 17.32 1.07 -3.02
N ARG A 64 18.06 0.71 -1.97
CA ARG A 64 19.37 1.30 -1.67
C ARG A 64 20.39 0.92 -2.74
N ARG A 65 21.23 1.89 -3.10
CA ARG A 65 22.36 1.62 -4.01
C ARG A 65 23.37 0.73 -3.30
N GLY A 66 23.75 -0.35 -3.95
CA GLY A 66 24.80 -1.27 -3.51
C GLY A 66 24.31 -2.60 -2.97
N ASP A 67 23.33 -2.65 -2.08
CA ASP A 67 22.81 -3.90 -1.50
C ASP A 67 21.41 -4.28 -1.96
N GLY A 68 20.70 -3.37 -2.66
CA GLY A 68 19.36 -3.62 -3.17
C GLY A 68 18.25 -3.71 -2.10
N HIS A 69 18.59 -3.52 -0.82
CA HIS A 69 17.59 -3.51 0.24
C HIS A 69 16.71 -2.26 0.18
N ALA A 70 15.47 -2.36 0.66
CA ALA A 70 14.58 -1.22 0.78
C ALA A 70 15.15 -0.15 1.74
N ASP A 71 15.12 1.11 1.33
CA ASP A 71 15.41 2.24 2.22
C ASP A 71 14.18 2.56 3.06
N LEU A 72 14.25 2.23 4.34
CA LEU A 72 13.18 2.46 5.32
C LEU A 72 13.34 3.79 6.07
N SER A 73 14.35 4.60 5.75
CA SER A 73 14.62 5.86 6.44
C SER A 73 13.41 6.79 6.43
N PHE A 74 12.67 6.85 5.31
CA PHE A 74 11.45 7.65 5.18
C PHE A 74 10.31 7.13 6.06
N VAL A 75 10.11 5.81 6.12
CA VAL A 75 9.08 5.19 6.98
C VAL A 75 9.36 5.50 8.45
N TYR A 76 10.61 5.32 8.88
CA TYR A 76 11.01 5.58 10.26
C TYR A 76 11.05 7.07 10.61
N ALA A 77 11.35 7.95 9.66
CA ALA A 77 11.26 9.40 9.86
C ALA A 77 9.80 9.80 10.12
N VAL A 78 8.87 9.35 9.28
CA VAL A 78 7.43 9.61 9.48
C VAL A 78 6.97 9.07 10.83
N ALA A 79 7.37 7.86 11.24
CA ALA A 79 7.01 7.30 12.53
C ALA A 79 7.48 8.17 13.72
N ARG A 80 8.71 8.74 13.64
CA ARG A 80 9.22 9.67 14.67
C ARG A 80 8.49 11.01 14.68
N GLU A 81 8.17 11.53 13.50
CA GLU A 81 7.52 12.84 13.36
C GLU A 81 6.04 12.80 13.78
N LEU A 82 5.33 11.70 13.48
CA LEU A 82 3.92 11.58 13.85
C LEU A 82 3.71 11.24 15.34
N ALA A 83 4.64 10.52 15.98
CA ALA A 83 4.48 10.06 17.36
C ALA A 83 4.13 11.18 18.35
N PRO A 84 4.83 12.34 18.38
CA PRO A 84 4.46 13.44 19.29
C PRO A 84 3.17 14.16 18.91
N CYS A 85 2.60 13.86 17.73
CA CYS A 85 1.36 14.48 17.24
C CYS A 85 0.12 13.67 17.59
N LEU A 86 0.26 12.40 17.98
CA LEU A 86 -0.85 11.52 18.35
C LEU A 86 -1.64 12.10 19.54
N ARG A 87 -2.96 12.09 19.41
CA ARG A 87 -3.91 12.55 20.44
C ARG A 87 -5.09 11.58 20.50
N GLY A 88 -5.26 10.94 21.66
CA GLY A 88 -6.20 9.84 21.78
C GLY A 88 -5.78 8.61 20.98
N TYR A 89 -6.66 7.63 20.87
CA TYR A 89 -6.37 6.39 20.17
C TYR A 89 -6.31 6.60 18.65
N THR A 90 -5.22 6.13 18.04
CA THR A 90 -4.99 6.25 16.59
C THR A 90 -4.41 4.95 16.02
N VAL A 91 -4.93 4.47 14.89
CA VAL A 91 -4.33 3.35 14.17
C VAL A 91 -3.31 3.88 13.17
N VAL A 92 -2.04 3.47 13.35
CA VAL A 92 -0.94 3.80 12.41
C VAL A 92 -0.74 2.65 11.45
N ILE A 93 -0.98 2.90 10.16
CA ILE A 93 -1.08 1.86 9.14
C ILE A 93 0.06 2.02 8.13
N THR A 94 0.93 1.04 8.01
CA THR A 94 1.94 1.00 6.95
C THR A 94 1.30 0.51 5.66
N LYS A 95 1.19 1.39 4.66
CA LYS A 95 0.72 1.11 3.31
C LYS A 95 1.87 0.81 2.35
N SER A 96 3.03 1.42 2.58
CA SER A 96 4.25 1.22 1.81
C SER A 96 4.67 -0.26 1.80
N THR A 97 5.28 -0.69 0.70
CA THR A 97 5.88 -2.04 0.61
C THR A 97 7.16 -2.08 1.44
N VAL A 98 7.14 -2.87 2.50
CA VAL A 98 8.22 -2.91 3.51
C VAL A 98 8.62 -4.34 3.84
N PRO A 99 9.90 -4.60 4.19
CA PRO A 99 10.37 -5.88 4.70
C PRO A 99 9.64 -6.32 5.97
N VAL A 100 9.62 -7.64 6.18
CA VAL A 100 9.04 -8.26 7.37
C VAL A 100 9.69 -7.71 8.64
N GLY A 101 8.87 -7.34 9.63
CA GLY A 101 9.27 -6.77 10.91
C GLY A 101 9.26 -5.24 10.95
N THR A 102 8.99 -4.57 9.83
CA THR A 102 8.94 -3.09 9.79
C THR A 102 7.82 -2.54 10.66
N GLY A 103 6.64 -3.15 10.67
CA GLY A 103 5.53 -2.73 11.53
C GLY A 103 5.89 -2.75 13.01
N ARG A 104 6.62 -3.78 13.46
CA ARG A 104 7.11 -3.84 14.84
C ARG A 104 8.13 -2.74 15.16
N GLU A 105 8.98 -2.40 14.22
CA GLU A 105 9.94 -1.31 14.41
C GLU A 105 9.24 0.06 14.43
N VAL A 106 8.22 0.26 13.60
CA VAL A 106 7.36 1.46 13.66
C VAL A 106 6.70 1.58 15.04
N ALA A 107 6.14 0.48 15.58
CA ALA A 107 5.54 0.47 16.92
C ALA A 107 6.55 0.86 18.01
N LYS A 108 7.77 0.31 17.97
CA LYS A 108 8.84 0.66 18.91
C LYS A 108 9.25 2.12 18.82
N ILE A 109 9.39 2.65 17.60
CA ILE A 109 9.75 4.06 17.37
C ILE A 109 8.69 4.97 17.99
N ILE A 110 7.40 4.71 17.75
CA ILE A 110 6.31 5.52 18.30
C ILE A 110 6.31 5.44 19.81
N ALA A 111 6.32 4.24 20.40
CA ALA A 111 6.30 4.04 21.85
C ALA A 111 7.52 4.68 22.55
N SER A 112 8.69 4.63 21.92
CA SER A 112 9.89 5.26 22.49
C SER A 112 9.89 6.79 22.36
N THR A 113 9.22 7.34 21.35
CA THR A 113 9.15 8.79 21.10
C THR A 113 8.04 9.46 21.90
N ASN A 114 6.91 8.76 22.08
CA ASN A 114 5.76 9.21 22.84
C ASN A 114 5.20 8.03 23.67
N PRO A 115 5.74 7.80 24.87
CA PRO A 115 5.32 6.69 25.73
C PRO A 115 3.86 6.72 26.18
N ASP A 116 3.24 7.91 26.17
CA ASP A 116 1.84 8.12 26.58
C ASP A 116 0.85 8.01 25.40
N ALA A 117 1.34 7.70 24.18
CA ALA A 117 0.47 7.58 23.01
C ALA A 117 -0.41 6.32 23.11
N GLU A 118 -1.69 6.48 22.82
CA GLU A 118 -2.65 5.39 22.65
C GLU A 118 -2.74 5.04 21.15
N PHE A 119 -2.14 3.94 20.74
CA PHE A 119 -2.10 3.56 19.32
C PHE A 119 -1.97 2.07 19.11
N ASP A 120 -2.41 1.61 17.95
CA ASP A 120 -2.04 0.32 17.37
C ASP A 120 -1.33 0.51 16.05
N VAL A 121 -0.52 -0.46 15.67
CA VAL A 121 0.13 -0.51 14.34
C VAL A 121 -0.52 -1.60 13.51
N ALA A 122 -0.81 -1.28 12.26
CA ALA A 122 -1.27 -2.23 11.27
C ALA A 122 -0.41 -2.19 10.00
N SER A 123 -0.34 -3.32 9.31
CA SER A 123 0.22 -3.45 7.95
C SER A 123 -0.94 -3.65 6.97
N ASN A 124 -1.04 -2.80 5.96
CA ASN A 124 -2.08 -2.92 4.94
C ASN A 124 -1.47 -2.65 3.56
N PRO A 125 -0.70 -3.59 3.02
CA PRO A 125 -0.03 -3.42 1.74
C PRO A 125 -1.02 -3.25 0.59
N GLU A 126 -0.61 -2.53 -0.44
CA GLU A 126 -1.33 -2.38 -1.69
C GLU A 126 -0.95 -3.47 -2.71
N PHE A 127 -1.84 -3.76 -3.67
CA PHE A 127 -1.63 -4.70 -4.76
C PHE A 127 -2.06 -4.06 -6.09
N LEU A 128 -1.70 -2.79 -6.27
CA LEU A 128 -2.11 -1.97 -7.40
C LEU A 128 -1.16 -2.14 -8.58
N ARG A 129 -1.69 -2.00 -9.78
CA ARG A 129 -0.90 -1.92 -11.02
C ARG A 129 -0.87 -0.48 -11.51
N GLU A 130 0.28 0.01 -11.92
CA GLU A 130 0.41 1.31 -12.58
C GLU A 130 -0.47 1.35 -13.83
N GLY A 131 -1.19 2.46 -14.02
CA GLY A 131 -2.14 2.64 -15.12
C GLY A 131 -3.51 1.97 -14.91
N ALA A 132 -3.70 1.21 -13.82
CA ALA A 132 -4.98 0.59 -13.44
C ALA A 132 -5.25 0.69 -11.93
N ALA A 133 -4.52 1.54 -11.21
CA ALA A 133 -4.51 1.59 -9.75
C ALA A 133 -5.88 1.92 -9.15
N ILE A 134 -6.64 2.84 -9.76
CA ILE A 134 -7.98 3.19 -9.28
C ILE A 134 -8.93 1.99 -9.41
N ALA A 135 -8.91 1.30 -10.55
CA ALA A 135 -9.77 0.13 -10.77
C ALA A 135 -9.40 -1.01 -9.81
N ASP A 136 -8.10 -1.26 -9.62
CA ASP A 136 -7.59 -2.27 -8.69
C ASP A 136 -7.93 -1.94 -7.23
N PHE A 137 -7.92 -0.66 -6.85
CA PHE A 137 -8.31 -0.23 -5.50
C PHE A 137 -9.82 -0.34 -5.26
N MET A 138 -10.62 0.03 -6.26
CA MET A 138 -12.08 0.01 -6.15
C MET A 138 -12.69 -1.38 -6.27
N ARG A 139 -11.97 -2.32 -6.87
CA ARG A 139 -12.39 -3.73 -7.04
C ARG A 139 -11.19 -4.67 -6.80
N PRO A 140 -10.64 -4.68 -5.59
CA PRO A 140 -9.48 -5.51 -5.30
C PRO A 140 -9.88 -6.98 -5.20
N ASP A 141 -8.99 -7.88 -5.63
CA ASP A 141 -9.15 -9.33 -5.41
C ASP A 141 -9.18 -9.67 -3.92
N ARG A 142 -8.51 -8.89 -3.08
CA ARG A 142 -8.45 -9.00 -1.62
C ARG A 142 -7.92 -7.73 -0.97
N VAL A 143 -8.29 -7.54 0.30
CA VAL A 143 -7.63 -6.62 1.22
C VAL A 143 -6.88 -7.45 2.26
N VAL A 144 -5.60 -7.12 2.51
CA VAL A 144 -4.79 -7.80 3.55
C VAL A 144 -4.52 -6.80 4.67
N VAL A 145 -4.80 -7.22 5.89
CA VAL A 145 -4.59 -6.43 7.11
C VAL A 145 -3.80 -7.27 8.11
N GLY A 146 -2.60 -6.82 8.43
CA GLY A 146 -1.80 -7.34 9.53
C GLY A 146 -1.98 -6.47 10.77
N ALA A 147 -2.30 -7.09 11.90
CA ALA A 147 -2.39 -6.42 13.19
C ALA A 147 -2.10 -7.44 14.31
N GLU A 148 -1.85 -6.95 15.53
CA GLU A 148 -1.74 -7.82 16.70
C GLU A 148 -3.04 -8.60 16.95
N ALA A 149 -2.92 -9.75 17.59
CA ALA A 149 -4.07 -10.64 17.79
C ALA A 149 -5.17 -10.01 18.67
N ASP A 150 -4.78 -9.17 19.61
CA ASP A 150 -5.62 -8.46 20.57
C ASP A 150 -5.99 -7.04 20.12
N ALA A 151 -5.48 -6.53 19.00
CA ALA A 151 -5.79 -5.21 18.45
C ALA A 151 -7.15 -5.17 17.74
N GLU A 152 -8.23 -5.48 18.45
CA GLU A 152 -9.57 -5.52 17.83
C GLU A 152 -10.05 -4.13 17.41
N ALA A 153 -9.71 -3.08 18.16
CA ALA A 153 -10.02 -1.69 17.82
C ALA A 153 -9.39 -1.30 16.46
N ALA A 154 -8.13 -1.67 16.20
CA ALA A 154 -7.48 -1.43 14.91
C ALA A 154 -8.18 -2.18 13.77
N ARG A 155 -8.60 -3.42 14.02
CA ARG A 155 -9.35 -4.21 13.03
C ARG A 155 -10.70 -3.59 12.71
N ASP A 156 -11.40 -3.05 13.71
CA ASP A 156 -12.69 -2.40 13.51
C ASP A 156 -12.55 -1.11 12.71
N VAL A 157 -11.53 -0.29 13.00
CA VAL A 157 -11.21 0.90 12.19
C VAL A 157 -10.96 0.50 10.73
N LEU A 158 -10.15 -0.53 10.48
CA LEU A 158 -9.87 -0.99 9.11
C LEU A 158 -11.09 -1.63 8.44
N ARG A 159 -11.93 -2.37 9.16
CA ARG A 159 -13.23 -2.84 8.64
C ARG A 159 -14.11 -1.68 8.21
N ALA A 160 -14.19 -0.62 9.04
CA ALA A 160 -15.00 0.56 8.74
C ALA A 160 -14.47 1.30 7.50
N LEU A 161 -13.14 1.47 7.36
CA LEU A 161 -12.50 2.10 6.21
C LEU A 161 -12.77 1.34 4.90
N TYR A 162 -12.73 0.01 4.93
CA TYR A 162 -12.95 -0.84 3.76
C TYR A 162 -14.41 -1.28 3.58
N ARG A 163 -15.33 -0.83 4.45
CA ARG A 163 -16.75 -1.16 4.38
C ARG A 163 -17.39 -0.98 2.99
N PRO A 164 -17.08 0.08 2.20
CA PRO A 164 -17.64 0.22 0.87
C PRO A 164 -17.34 -0.95 -0.08
N LEU A 165 -16.25 -1.68 0.14
CA LEU A 165 -15.85 -2.85 -0.68
C LEU A 165 -16.67 -4.11 -0.36
N TYR A 166 -17.39 -4.16 0.75
CA TYR A 166 -18.32 -5.28 1.05
C TYR A 166 -19.44 -5.40 0.02
N LEU A 167 -19.80 -4.31 -0.63
CA LEU A 167 -20.84 -4.34 -1.68
C LEU A 167 -20.44 -5.18 -2.91
N ILE A 168 -19.16 -5.49 -3.04
CA ILE A 168 -18.62 -6.34 -4.12
C ILE A 168 -18.00 -7.63 -3.57
N GLU A 169 -18.31 -7.98 -2.32
CA GLU A 169 -17.87 -9.21 -1.65
C GLU A 169 -16.33 -9.40 -1.61
N THR A 170 -15.57 -8.31 -1.57
CA THR A 170 -14.11 -8.39 -1.49
C THR A 170 -13.69 -9.03 -0.17
N PRO A 171 -12.91 -10.12 -0.18
CA PRO A 171 -12.42 -10.73 1.05
C PRO A 171 -11.42 -9.84 1.76
N ILE A 172 -11.59 -9.66 3.08
CA ILE A 172 -10.61 -9.01 3.94
C ILE A 172 -9.93 -10.07 4.79
N LEU A 173 -8.63 -10.27 4.56
CA LEU A 173 -7.81 -11.21 5.30
C LEU A 173 -7.14 -10.49 6.48
N PHE A 174 -7.51 -10.85 7.71
CA PHE A 174 -6.82 -10.41 8.92
C PHE A 174 -5.75 -11.44 9.32
N THR A 175 -4.54 -10.97 9.59
CA THR A 175 -3.39 -11.81 9.92
C THR A 175 -2.40 -11.05 10.84
N SER A 176 -1.22 -11.62 11.14
CA SER A 176 -0.16 -10.90 11.86
C SER A 176 0.51 -9.84 10.99
N LEU A 177 1.20 -8.89 11.61
CA LEU A 177 2.00 -7.86 10.92
C LEU A 177 2.97 -8.50 9.93
N GLU A 178 3.75 -9.47 10.40
CA GLU A 178 4.78 -10.14 9.61
C GLU A 178 4.18 -10.90 8.41
N THR A 179 3.06 -11.58 8.64
CA THR A 179 2.39 -12.33 7.55
C THR A 179 1.86 -11.38 6.49
N SER A 180 1.27 -10.26 6.86
CA SER A 180 0.80 -9.24 5.93
C SER A 180 1.94 -8.66 5.09
N GLU A 181 3.05 -8.30 5.72
CA GLU A 181 4.26 -7.80 5.05
C GLU A 181 4.82 -8.85 4.09
N LEU A 182 4.90 -10.12 4.52
CA LEU A 182 5.40 -11.21 3.69
C LEU A 182 4.51 -11.51 2.49
N ILE A 183 3.18 -11.44 2.65
CA ILE A 183 2.23 -11.67 1.54
C ILE A 183 2.50 -10.72 0.37
N LYS A 184 2.82 -9.45 0.64
CA LYS A 184 3.17 -8.48 -0.42
C LYS A 184 4.42 -8.91 -1.18
N TYR A 185 5.50 -9.22 -0.46
CA TYR A 185 6.75 -9.68 -1.10
C TYR A 185 6.58 -10.99 -1.84
N ALA A 186 5.92 -11.97 -1.24
CA ALA A 186 5.68 -13.27 -1.86
C ALA A 186 4.84 -13.13 -3.14
N SER A 187 3.81 -12.28 -3.13
CA SER A 187 2.98 -12.02 -4.30
C SER A 187 3.80 -11.37 -5.43
N ASN A 188 4.59 -10.33 -5.13
CA ASN A 188 5.41 -9.65 -6.12
C ASN A 188 6.51 -10.57 -6.68
N ALA A 189 7.17 -11.35 -5.82
CA ALA A 189 8.19 -12.32 -6.23
C ALA A 189 7.60 -13.39 -7.14
N PHE A 190 6.43 -13.92 -6.82
CA PHE A 190 5.76 -14.92 -7.65
C PHE A 190 5.36 -14.36 -9.03
N LEU A 191 4.85 -13.12 -9.08
CA LEU A 191 4.57 -12.45 -10.35
C LEU A 191 5.83 -12.26 -11.19
N ALA A 192 6.95 -11.88 -10.58
CA ALA A 192 8.24 -11.76 -11.26
C ALA A 192 8.72 -13.12 -11.82
N VAL A 193 8.54 -14.21 -11.05
CA VAL A 193 8.84 -15.57 -11.52
C VAL A 193 7.99 -15.94 -12.74
N LYS A 194 6.69 -15.62 -12.73
CA LYS A 194 5.80 -15.88 -13.88
C LYS A 194 6.26 -15.14 -15.13
N VAL A 195 6.58 -13.86 -15.01
CA VAL A 195 7.11 -13.05 -16.14
C VAL A 195 8.44 -13.61 -16.65
N SER A 196 9.35 -13.94 -15.73
CA SER A 196 10.65 -14.54 -16.11
C SER A 196 10.47 -15.89 -16.82
N TYR A 197 9.56 -16.72 -16.32
CA TYR A 197 9.27 -18.03 -16.90
C TYR A 197 8.73 -17.91 -18.33
N ILE A 198 7.74 -17.05 -18.58
CA ILE A 198 7.16 -16.92 -19.91
C ILE A 198 8.15 -16.32 -20.92
N ASN A 199 9.05 -15.43 -20.48
CA ASN A 199 10.12 -14.91 -21.31
C ASN A 199 11.12 -16.03 -21.72
N GLN A 200 11.50 -16.92 -20.78
CA GLN A 200 12.33 -18.09 -21.10
C GLN A 200 11.62 -19.06 -22.07
N MET A 201 10.29 -19.20 -21.93
CA MET A 201 9.52 -19.99 -22.90
C MET A 201 9.47 -19.32 -24.27
N ALA A 202 9.45 -18.00 -24.37
CA ALA A 202 9.55 -17.29 -25.65
C ALA A 202 10.87 -17.59 -26.35
N ASP A 203 12.00 -17.50 -25.64
CA ASP A 203 13.32 -17.82 -26.16
C ASP A 203 13.41 -19.28 -26.67
N LEU A 204 12.75 -20.21 -25.95
CA LEU A 204 12.68 -21.62 -26.38
C LEU A 204 11.81 -21.79 -27.62
N CYS A 205 10.64 -21.13 -27.66
CA CYS A 205 9.72 -21.18 -28.80
C CYS A 205 10.41 -20.70 -30.10
N GLU A 206 11.19 -19.64 -30.02
CA GLU A 206 11.97 -19.15 -31.19
C GLU A 206 12.93 -20.22 -31.73
N LYS A 207 13.56 -20.98 -30.83
CA LYS A 207 14.54 -22.03 -31.22
C LYS A 207 13.89 -23.28 -31.83
N VAL A 208 12.66 -23.61 -31.42
CA VAL A 208 11.96 -24.84 -31.82
C VAL A 208 10.84 -24.60 -32.83
N GLY A 209 10.60 -23.34 -33.25
CA GLY A 209 9.54 -22.98 -34.19
C GLY A 209 8.13 -23.04 -33.61
N ALA A 210 8.00 -22.86 -32.29
CA ALA A 210 6.70 -22.81 -31.61
C ALA A 210 6.22 -21.36 -31.44
N ASN A 211 4.92 -21.18 -31.10
CA ASN A 211 4.32 -19.88 -30.82
C ASN A 211 4.11 -19.71 -29.32
N VAL A 212 4.79 -18.75 -28.70
CA VAL A 212 4.70 -18.50 -27.25
C VAL A 212 3.29 -18.11 -26.79
N HIS A 213 2.49 -17.44 -27.63
CA HIS A 213 1.11 -17.08 -27.27
C HIS A 213 0.22 -18.34 -27.17
N ASP A 214 0.42 -19.31 -28.07
CA ASP A 214 -0.31 -20.57 -28.02
C ASP A 214 0.15 -21.41 -26.83
N VAL A 215 1.45 -21.42 -26.50
CA VAL A 215 1.99 -22.07 -25.31
C VAL A 215 1.38 -21.45 -24.05
N ALA A 216 1.43 -20.13 -23.91
CA ALA A 216 0.86 -19.41 -22.77
C ALA A 216 -0.65 -19.66 -22.62
N LYS A 217 -1.38 -19.61 -23.75
CA LYS A 217 -2.82 -19.93 -23.78
C LYS A 217 -3.10 -21.38 -23.36
N GLY A 218 -2.36 -22.35 -23.93
CA GLY A 218 -2.52 -23.76 -23.60
C GLY A 218 -2.25 -24.06 -22.13
N MET A 219 -1.16 -23.49 -21.58
CA MET A 219 -0.83 -23.59 -20.16
C MET A 219 -1.89 -22.94 -19.28
N GLY A 220 -2.36 -21.74 -19.67
CA GLY A 220 -3.31 -20.96 -18.91
C GLY A 220 -4.70 -21.57 -18.80
N LEU A 221 -5.06 -22.52 -19.65
CA LEU A 221 -6.31 -23.31 -19.56
C LEU A 221 -6.31 -24.28 -18.36
N ASP A 222 -5.12 -24.66 -17.85
CA ASP A 222 -5.02 -25.41 -16.60
C ASP A 222 -5.31 -24.46 -15.43
N LYS A 223 -6.40 -24.72 -14.68
CA LYS A 223 -6.84 -23.88 -13.54
C LYS A 223 -5.80 -23.75 -12.43
N ARG A 224 -4.85 -24.67 -12.31
CA ARG A 224 -3.75 -24.61 -11.33
C ARG A 224 -2.69 -23.57 -11.72
N ILE A 225 -2.57 -23.28 -13.02
CA ILE A 225 -1.63 -22.30 -13.57
C ILE A 225 -2.31 -20.94 -13.76
N GLY A 226 -3.47 -20.93 -14.42
CA GLY A 226 -4.21 -19.73 -14.76
C GLY A 226 -3.62 -18.98 -15.97
N ASN A 227 -4.40 -18.09 -16.54
CA ASN A 227 -4.12 -17.41 -17.82
C ASN A 227 -3.45 -16.02 -17.70
N LYS A 228 -3.01 -15.65 -16.51
CA LYS A 228 -2.35 -14.35 -16.26
C LYS A 228 -0.85 -14.57 -16.12
N PHE A 229 -0.11 -14.21 -17.16
CA PHE A 229 1.35 -14.17 -17.21
C PHE A 229 1.81 -12.73 -17.37
#